data_82ebb8b3843d64e7f6fe630f51b198b2
#
_entry.id   82ebb8b3843d64e7f6fe630f51b198b2
#
_cell.length_a   1.000
_cell.length_b   1.000
_cell.length_c   1.000
_cell.angle_alpha   90.00
_cell.angle_beta   90.00
_cell.angle_gamma   90.00
#
_symmetry.space_group_name_H-M   'P 1'
#
loop_
_entity.id
_entity.type
_entity.pdbx_description
1 polymer ?
#
loop_
_entity_poly.entity_id
_entity_poly.type
_entity_poly.pdbx_seq_one_letter_code
_entity_poly.pdbx_strand_id
1 'polypeptide(L)'
;MGSRSEAPLRTQAKAQENRKTGQNQIRKRIEEKRCDKSNKGNKYNKSDISNKSNISNKCNRSRKTAAAVLGALASGICAVAAAPPVQNLAAQRTDDSLRPRVALTFDDGPHPVYTKRLLDGLQSRGIRATFFVVGENISGSEELIRRMADEGHVIGNHTYSHIKLSGITDAEACGEVQKTDALVRALTGSGTEFIRPPFGSWKKTLECELEMIPVLWDVDPLDWTTKNTGVIVQRVLEDVEPGDIILLHDFYGSSVDAALEIADQLLAQGYELVTVDELILI
;
A
#
# COMPACT_ATOMS: atom_id res chain seq x y z
N MET A 1 6.00 -5.12 48.98
CA MET A 1 5.82 -6.13 47.94
C MET A 1 4.45 -5.88 47.31
N GLY A 2 4.41 -5.17 46.21
CA GLY A 2 3.17 -4.81 45.55
C GLY A 2 3.12 -5.51 44.18
N SER A 3 2.11 -6.33 43.98
CA SER A 3 1.82 -7.03 42.74
C SER A 3 1.51 -6.02 41.65
N ARG A 4 2.37 -5.92 40.63
CA ARG A 4 2.07 -5.19 39.39
C ARG A 4 0.96 -5.95 38.66
N SER A 5 -0.12 -5.23 38.38
CA SER A 5 -1.29 -5.75 37.67
C SER A 5 -0.94 -6.11 36.21
N GLU A 6 -1.01 -7.37 35.85
CA GLU A 6 -0.84 -7.89 34.46
C GLU A 6 -2.05 -7.60 33.56
N ALA A 7 -3.02 -6.83 34.00
CA ALA A 7 -4.27 -6.59 33.29
C ALA A 7 -4.14 -5.78 31.97
N PRO A 8 -3.24 -4.79 31.81
CA PRO A 8 -3.19 -3.99 30.58
C PRO A 8 -2.63 -4.76 29.37
N LEU A 9 -1.66 -5.66 29.55
CA LEU A 9 -1.02 -6.40 28.46
C LEU A 9 -1.95 -7.45 27.80
N ARG A 10 -2.76 -8.15 28.59
CA ARG A 10 -3.74 -9.12 28.07
C ARG A 10 -4.87 -8.47 27.27
N THR A 11 -5.25 -7.25 27.62
CA THR A 11 -6.32 -6.52 26.92
C THR A 11 -5.81 -6.01 25.55
N GLN A 12 -4.56 -5.60 25.48
CA GLN A 12 -3.92 -5.16 24.22
C GLN A 12 -3.71 -6.33 23.25
N ALA A 13 -3.21 -7.48 23.73
CA ALA A 13 -3.04 -8.68 22.91
C ALA A 13 -4.38 -9.17 22.31
N LYS A 14 -5.46 -9.19 23.10
CA LYS A 14 -6.79 -9.52 22.58
C LYS A 14 -7.33 -8.53 21.55
N ALA A 15 -7.05 -7.24 21.74
CA ALA A 15 -7.44 -6.20 20.79
C ALA A 15 -6.67 -6.37 19.47
N GLN A 16 -5.40 -6.71 19.52
CA GLN A 16 -4.54 -6.94 18.36
C GLN A 16 -4.95 -8.21 17.58
N GLU A 17 -5.26 -9.31 18.30
CA GLU A 17 -5.78 -10.55 17.69
C GLU A 17 -7.14 -10.33 17.00
N ASN A 18 -8.03 -9.56 17.60
CA ASN A 18 -9.31 -9.18 16.98
C ASN A 18 -9.13 -8.29 15.76
N ARG A 19 -8.12 -7.42 15.72
CA ARG A 19 -7.78 -6.58 14.57
C ARG A 19 -7.21 -7.41 13.42
N LYS A 20 -6.26 -8.33 13.69
CA LYS A 20 -5.72 -9.28 12.67
C LYS A 20 -6.84 -10.12 12.05
N THR A 21 -7.81 -10.57 12.85
CA THR A 21 -8.98 -11.31 12.36
C THR A 21 -9.88 -10.42 11.47
N GLY A 22 -10.09 -9.16 11.85
CA GLY A 22 -10.82 -8.17 11.06
C GLY A 22 -10.15 -7.86 9.72
N GLN A 23 -8.84 -7.65 9.72
CA GLN A 23 -8.02 -7.44 8.51
C GLN A 23 -8.13 -8.63 7.54
N ASN A 24 -8.02 -9.86 8.04
CA ASN A 24 -8.13 -11.06 7.20
C ASN A 24 -9.53 -11.19 6.54
N GLN A 25 -10.59 -10.77 7.24
CA GLN A 25 -11.94 -10.72 6.65
C GLN A 25 -12.04 -9.64 5.57
N ILE A 26 -11.39 -8.50 5.77
CA ILE A 26 -11.34 -7.40 4.80
C ILE A 26 -10.56 -7.84 3.56
N ARG A 27 -9.37 -8.44 3.71
CA ARG A 27 -8.57 -9.01 2.59
C ARG A 27 -9.41 -9.98 1.74
N LYS A 28 -10.12 -10.91 2.38
CA LYS A 28 -10.99 -11.87 1.69
C LYS A 28 -12.12 -11.20 0.89
N ARG A 29 -12.69 -10.13 1.43
CA ARG A 29 -13.77 -9.37 0.78
C ARG A 29 -13.27 -8.53 -0.42
N ILE A 30 -12.04 -8.05 -0.36
CA ILE A 30 -11.37 -7.35 -1.47
C ILE A 30 -11.18 -8.31 -2.65
N GLU A 31 -10.73 -9.53 -2.39
CA GLU A 31 -10.59 -10.57 -3.41
C GLU A 31 -11.95 -10.91 -4.07
N GLU A 32 -13.03 -10.99 -3.29
CA GLU A 32 -14.38 -11.22 -3.80
C GLU A 32 -14.85 -10.06 -4.71
N LYS A 33 -14.65 -8.79 -4.32
CA LYS A 33 -14.98 -7.61 -5.15
C LYS A 33 -14.15 -7.51 -6.42
N ARG A 34 -12.90 -7.99 -6.40
CA ARG A 34 -12.01 -8.03 -7.57
C ARG A 34 -12.50 -9.05 -8.61
N CYS A 35 -12.96 -10.23 -8.17
CA CYS A 35 -13.61 -11.21 -9.02
C CYS A 35 -14.85 -10.65 -9.72
N ASP A 36 -15.68 -9.88 -9.01
CA ASP A 36 -16.89 -9.27 -9.57
C ASP A 36 -16.59 -8.14 -10.59
N LYS A 37 -15.59 -7.30 -10.34
CA LYS A 37 -15.16 -6.26 -11.30
C LYS A 37 -14.61 -6.88 -12.60
N SER A 38 -13.82 -7.96 -12.51
CA SER A 38 -13.30 -8.66 -13.70
C SER A 38 -14.42 -9.33 -14.53
N ASN A 39 -15.47 -9.81 -13.88
CA ASN A 39 -16.63 -10.39 -14.56
C ASN A 39 -17.55 -9.34 -15.19
N LYS A 40 -17.65 -8.12 -14.64
CA LYS A 40 -18.43 -7.03 -15.23
C LYS A 40 -17.73 -6.41 -16.45
N GLY A 41 -16.40 -6.31 -16.44
CA GLY A 41 -15.62 -5.84 -17.61
C GLY A 41 -15.76 -6.73 -18.85
N ASN A 42 -16.07 -8.01 -18.67
CA ASN A 42 -16.25 -8.96 -19.78
C ASN A 42 -17.68 -9.00 -20.35
N LYS A 43 -18.63 -8.27 -19.76
CA LYS A 43 -20.03 -8.18 -20.26
C LYS A 43 -20.28 -7.05 -21.26
N TYR A 44 -19.36 -6.08 -21.39
CA TYR A 44 -19.57 -4.95 -22.30
C TYR A 44 -19.02 -5.15 -23.73
N ASN A 45 -18.41 -6.31 -24.05
CA ASN A 45 -17.86 -6.60 -25.37
C ASN A 45 -18.59 -7.72 -26.13
N LYS A 46 -19.90 -7.92 -25.88
CA LYS A 46 -20.70 -8.99 -26.55
C LYS A 46 -21.94 -8.51 -27.30
N SER A 47 -21.96 -7.26 -27.76
CA SER A 47 -22.97 -6.80 -28.71
C SER A 47 -22.29 -5.98 -29.80
N ASP A 48 -21.70 -6.64 -30.76
CA ASP A 48 -21.52 -6.24 -32.15
C ASP A 48 -20.42 -7.09 -32.79
N ILE A 49 -20.77 -8.26 -33.25
CA ILE A 49 -20.20 -8.92 -34.43
C ILE A 49 -21.06 -10.18 -34.67
N SER A 50 -22.14 -9.98 -35.39
CA SER A 50 -22.70 -11.04 -36.22
C SER A 50 -22.05 -10.95 -37.60
N ASN A 51 -21.10 -11.74 -37.92
CA ASN A 51 -21.02 -12.52 -39.16
C ASN A 51 -19.67 -13.19 -39.37
N LYS A 52 -19.85 -14.47 -39.69
CA LYS A 52 -18.99 -15.33 -40.53
C LYS A 52 -17.78 -16.05 -39.93
N SER A 53 -18.05 -17.34 -39.83
CA SER A 53 -17.29 -18.47 -40.36
C SER A 53 -15.98 -18.88 -39.69
N ASN A 54 -16.08 -20.08 -39.10
CA ASN A 54 -15.12 -21.18 -39.19
C ASN A 54 -13.64 -20.87 -39.41
N ILE A 55 -12.84 -21.22 -38.43
CA ILE A 55 -11.75 -22.19 -38.63
C ILE A 55 -11.30 -22.71 -37.22
N SER A 56 -11.22 -24.01 -37.19
CA SER A 56 -10.91 -24.86 -36.06
C SER A 56 -9.45 -24.78 -35.57
N ASN A 57 -9.29 -25.03 -34.29
CA ASN A 57 -8.19 -25.78 -33.62
C ASN A 57 -6.92 -26.07 -34.42
N LYS A 58 -5.77 -25.68 -33.86
CA LYS A 58 -4.73 -26.66 -33.47
C LYS A 58 -3.58 -26.02 -32.70
N CYS A 59 -3.50 -26.35 -31.44
CA CYS A 59 -2.24 -26.42 -30.71
C CYS A 59 -1.49 -27.64 -31.25
N ASN A 60 -0.27 -27.49 -31.74
CA ASN A 60 0.70 -28.57 -31.63
C ASN A 60 2.15 -28.12 -31.82
N ARG A 61 2.96 -28.58 -30.88
CA ARG A 61 4.41 -28.76 -30.90
C ARG A 61 4.95 -29.21 -32.27
N SER A 62 6.10 -28.71 -32.69
CA SER A 62 7.13 -29.64 -33.21
C SER A 62 8.53 -29.02 -33.17
N ARG A 63 9.41 -29.74 -32.52
CA ARG A 63 10.86 -29.74 -32.71
C ARG A 63 11.19 -30.43 -34.04
N LYS A 64 12.26 -30.00 -34.72
CA LYS A 64 13.28 -30.85 -35.45
C LYS A 64 14.18 -29.93 -36.25
N THR A 65 15.44 -29.84 -35.94
CA THR A 65 16.63 -30.60 -36.39
C THR A 65 17.07 -30.36 -37.85
N ALA A 66 18.26 -29.79 -37.94
CA ALA A 66 19.43 -30.15 -38.72
C ALA A 66 19.38 -30.12 -40.28
N ALA A 67 20.33 -29.46 -40.85
CA ALA A 67 21.27 -30.14 -41.78
C ALA A 67 22.41 -29.22 -42.19
N ALA A 68 23.57 -29.77 -42.24
CA ALA A 68 24.85 -29.22 -42.61
C ALA A 68 25.01 -29.04 -44.12
N VAL A 69 25.77 -28.03 -44.52
CA VAL A 69 26.48 -28.03 -45.82
C VAL A 69 27.93 -27.61 -45.59
N LEU A 70 28.83 -28.52 -45.98
CA LEU A 70 30.26 -28.32 -46.09
C LEU A 70 30.58 -27.43 -47.30
N GLY A 71 31.59 -26.57 -47.16
CA GLY A 71 32.24 -25.90 -48.26
C GLY A 71 33.56 -25.27 -47.83
N ALA A 72 34.64 -25.64 -48.50
CA ALA A 72 36.03 -25.64 -48.10
C ALA A 72 36.81 -24.32 -48.24
N LEU A 73 37.84 -24.22 -47.39
CA LEU A 73 39.21 -23.69 -47.66
C LEU A 73 39.40 -22.22 -48.10
N ALA A 74 39.97 -21.41 -47.21
CA ALA A 74 41.10 -20.56 -47.53
C ALA A 74 41.85 -20.17 -46.22
N SER A 75 43.14 -20.47 -46.21
CA SER A 75 44.07 -20.19 -45.15
C SER A 75 44.37 -18.69 -45.04
N GLY A 76 44.09 -18.10 -43.89
CA GLY A 76 44.49 -16.76 -43.50
C GLY A 76 44.79 -16.73 -42.03
N ILE A 77 46.10 -16.72 -41.69
CA ILE A 77 46.57 -16.56 -40.32
C ILE A 77 46.27 -15.12 -39.87
N CYS A 78 45.21 -14.92 -39.12
CA CYS A 78 44.99 -13.68 -38.38
C CYS A 78 45.15 -14.00 -36.89
N ALA A 79 46.11 -13.32 -36.27
CA ALA A 79 46.30 -13.36 -34.84
C ALA A 79 45.04 -12.85 -34.16
N VAL A 80 44.26 -13.76 -33.57
CA VAL A 80 43.10 -13.43 -32.76
C VAL A 80 43.61 -12.99 -31.37
N ALA A 81 43.59 -11.67 -31.14
CA ALA A 81 43.70 -11.15 -29.79
C ALA A 81 42.54 -11.74 -28.97
N ALA A 82 42.88 -12.49 -27.93
CA ALA A 82 41.87 -13.05 -27.00
C ALA A 82 41.08 -11.91 -26.37
N ALA A 83 39.80 -11.83 -26.72
CA ALA A 83 38.87 -10.97 -26.02
C ALA A 83 38.81 -11.40 -24.54
N PRO A 84 38.79 -10.44 -23.60
CA PRO A 84 38.66 -10.79 -22.19
C PRO A 84 37.32 -11.56 -22.00
N PRO A 85 37.26 -12.49 -21.05
CA PRO A 85 36.07 -13.26 -20.79
C PRO A 85 34.93 -12.28 -20.47
N VAL A 86 33.87 -12.34 -21.28
CA VAL A 86 32.60 -11.65 -20.97
C VAL A 86 32.16 -12.24 -19.65
N GLN A 87 32.39 -11.52 -18.56
CA GLN A 87 31.85 -11.85 -17.27
C GLN A 87 30.34 -11.87 -17.42
N ASN A 88 29.81 -13.04 -17.13
CA ASN A 88 28.39 -13.38 -17.20
C ASN A 88 27.62 -12.42 -16.29
N LEU A 89 27.09 -11.32 -16.85
CA LEU A 89 26.13 -10.42 -16.17
C LEU A 89 24.73 -11.07 -16.11
N ALA A 90 24.71 -12.42 -15.99
CA ALA A 90 23.55 -13.18 -15.58
C ALA A 90 23.57 -13.31 -14.05
N ALA A 91 23.78 -12.18 -13.38
CA ALA A 91 23.74 -12.14 -11.94
C ALA A 91 22.57 -11.28 -11.52
N GLN A 92 21.71 -11.92 -10.73
CA GLN A 92 20.82 -11.30 -9.78
C GLN A 92 19.61 -10.55 -10.38
N ARG A 93 18.77 -11.26 -11.09
CA ARG A 93 17.35 -11.14 -10.81
C ARG A 93 17.18 -11.81 -9.44
N THR A 94 17.47 -11.08 -8.37
CA THR A 94 16.89 -11.39 -7.07
C THR A 94 15.40 -11.36 -7.29
N ASP A 95 14.76 -12.47 -7.01
CA ASP A 95 13.30 -12.61 -7.08
C ASP A 95 12.72 -11.56 -6.13
N ASP A 96 12.31 -10.43 -6.70
CA ASP A 96 11.76 -9.28 -5.96
C ASP A 96 10.45 -9.65 -5.26
N SER A 97 9.85 -10.80 -5.65
CA SER A 97 8.65 -11.39 -5.04
C SER A 97 8.92 -11.99 -3.64
N LEU A 98 10.18 -12.12 -3.23
CA LEU A 98 10.57 -12.75 -1.96
C LEU A 98 10.91 -11.73 -0.85
N ARG A 99 10.92 -10.43 -1.14
CA ARG A 99 11.18 -9.42 -0.12
C ARG A 99 9.99 -9.29 0.83
N PRO A 100 10.24 -9.24 2.15
CA PRO A 100 9.19 -8.94 3.10
C PRO A 100 8.64 -7.52 2.84
N ARG A 101 7.32 -7.36 2.77
CA ARG A 101 6.65 -6.10 2.44
C ARG A 101 5.87 -5.61 3.63
N VAL A 102 5.88 -4.29 3.85
CA VAL A 102 5.07 -3.61 4.87
C VAL A 102 4.57 -2.28 4.33
N ALA A 103 3.47 -1.76 4.87
CA ALA A 103 2.94 -0.46 4.51
C ALA A 103 3.09 0.53 5.66
N LEU A 104 3.77 1.67 5.40
CA LEU A 104 3.71 2.83 6.28
C LEU A 104 2.45 3.61 5.99
N THR A 105 1.67 3.90 7.04
CA THR A 105 0.42 4.64 6.91
C THR A 105 0.35 5.77 7.94
N PHE A 106 -0.22 6.90 7.52
CA PHE A 106 -0.27 8.12 8.31
C PHE A 106 -1.70 8.62 8.42
N ASP A 107 -2.15 8.89 9.64
CA ASP A 107 -3.46 9.41 9.95
C ASP A 107 -3.39 10.88 10.39
N ASP A 108 -4.55 11.56 10.42
CA ASP A 108 -4.80 12.92 10.92
C ASP A 108 -4.28 14.09 10.07
N GLY A 109 -3.41 13.87 9.09
CA GLY A 109 -2.93 14.91 8.19
C GLY A 109 -4.01 15.50 7.26
N PRO A 110 -3.64 16.48 6.42
CA PRO A 110 -2.32 17.07 6.33
C PRO A 110 -2.04 18.13 7.40
N HIS A 111 -0.81 18.16 7.90
CA HIS A 111 -0.31 19.23 8.74
C HIS A 111 0.71 20.09 7.94
N PRO A 112 0.58 21.43 7.88
CA PRO A 112 1.34 22.27 6.95
C PRO A 112 2.87 22.18 7.10
N VAL A 113 3.35 21.82 8.30
CA VAL A 113 4.79 21.69 8.58
C VAL A 113 5.23 20.22 8.58
N TYR A 114 4.52 19.38 9.31
CA TYR A 114 4.98 18.02 9.57
C TYR A 114 4.75 17.08 8.38
N THR A 115 3.59 17.16 7.73
CA THR A 115 3.32 16.40 6.51
C THR A 115 4.28 16.80 5.39
N LYS A 116 4.57 18.13 5.24
CA LYS A 116 5.57 18.57 4.27
C LYS A 116 6.93 17.92 4.52
N ARG A 117 7.41 17.92 5.76
CA ARG A 117 8.71 17.34 6.15
C ARG A 117 8.73 15.83 5.93
N LEU A 118 7.61 15.15 6.20
CA LEU A 118 7.48 13.71 5.93
C LEU A 118 7.60 13.41 4.44
N LEU A 119 6.87 14.14 3.60
CA LEU A 119 6.95 13.99 2.13
C LEU A 119 8.37 14.23 1.61
N ASP A 120 9.06 15.28 2.08
CA ASP A 120 10.46 15.53 1.74
C ASP A 120 11.37 14.33 2.09
N GLY A 121 11.14 13.75 3.28
CA GLY A 121 11.89 12.59 3.76
C GLY A 121 11.59 11.30 2.99
N LEU A 122 10.33 11.03 2.67
CA LEU A 122 9.92 9.86 1.87
C LEU A 122 10.46 9.96 0.43
N GLN A 123 10.32 11.14 -0.20
CA GLN A 123 10.82 11.39 -1.54
C GLN A 123 12.33 11.16 -1.65
N SER A 124 13.11 11.63 -0.67
CA SER A 124 14.57 11.44 -0.65
C SER A 124 15.00 9.97 -0.56
N ARG A 125 14.11 9.09 -0.12
CA ARG A 125 14.30 7.65 0.01
C ARG A 125 13.64 6.84 -1.12
N GLY A 126 12.88 7.50 -2.01
CA GLY A 126 12.09 6.84 -3.05
C GLY A 126 10.96 5.97 -2.51
N ILE A 127 10.42 6.32 -1.34
CA ILE A 127 9.38 5.56 -0.65
C ILE A 127 8.02 6.16 -0.95
N ARG A 128 7.03 5.31 -1.28
CA ARG A 128 5.62 5.65 -1.30
C ARG A 128 4.93 5.14 -0.05
N ALA A 129 3.92 5.86 0.42
CA ALA A 129 3.18 5.55 1.63
C ALA A 129 1.69 5.82 1.43
N THR A 130 0.86 5.54 2.44
CA THR A 130 -0.57 5.83 2.42
C THR A 130 -0.92 6.86 3.50
N PHE A 131 -1.67 7.89 3.11
CA PHE A 131 -2.11 8.97 3.98
C PHE A 131 -3.63 8.94 4.12
N PHE A 132 -4.15 8.74 5.32
CA PHE A 132 -5.58 8.83 5.63
C PHE A 132 -5.86 10.25 6.13
N VAL A 133 -6.36 11.10 5.24
CA VAL A 133 -6.47 12.54 5.48
C VAL A 133 -7.80 12.92 6.12
N VAL A 134 -7.75 13.84 7.07
CA VAL A 134 -8.90 14.50 7.67
C VAL A 134 -9.32 15.68 6.80
N GLY A 135 -10.58 15.72 6.37
CA GLY A 135 -11.07 16.71 5.42
C GLY A 135 -10.90 18.15 5.87
N GLU A 136 -11.13 18.46 7.16
CA GLU A 136 -10.94 19.78 7.74
C GLU A 136 -9.51 20.30 7.59
N ASN A 137 -8.51 19.43 7.64
CA ASN A 137 -7.09 19.78 7.60
C ASN A 137 -6.61 20.06 6.17
N ILE A 138 -7.43 19.77 5.14
CA ILE A 138 -7.09 20.04 3.74
C ILE A 138 -7.06 21.56 3.46
N SER A 139 -7.96 22.32 4.08
CA SER A 139 -8.04 23.77 3.88
C SER A 139 -6.75 24.46 4.30
N GLY A 140 -6.11 25.16 3.35
CA GLY A 140 -4.80 25.79 3.54
C GLY A 140 -3.60 24.84 3.37
N SER A 141 -3.86 23.56 3.06
CA SER A 141 -2.85 22.53 2.81
C SER A 141 -3.08 21.80 1.48
N GLU A 142 -3.85 22.39 0.56
CA GLU A 142 -4.26 21.78 -0.71
C GLU A 142 -3.07 21.34 -1.57
N GLU A 143 -1.97 22.09 -1.48
CA GLU A 143 -0.73 21.76 -2.20
C GLU A 143 -0.11 20.46 -1.72
N LEU A 144 -0.23 20.13 -0.42
CA LEU A 144 0.26 18.86 0.12
C LEU A 144 -0.56 17.67 -0.41
N ILE A 145 -1.87 17.84 -0.60
CA ILE A 145 -2.73 16.80 -1.19
C ILE A 145 -2.35 16.56 -2.66
N ARG A 146 -2.11 17.63 -3.45
CA ARG A 146 -1.63 17.47 -4.83
C ARG A 146 -0.27 16.78 -4.87
N ARG A 147 0.63 17.23 -4.00
CA ARG A 147 1.96 16.65 -3.88
C ARG A 147 1.94 15.17 -3.53
N MET A 148 1.09 14.73 -2.58
CA MET A 148 0.91 13.31 -2.27
C MET A 148 0.53 12.51 -3.52
N ALA A 149 -0.41 13.00 -4.32
CA ALA A 149 -0.84 12.33 -5.54
C ALA A 149 0.27 12.31 -6.60
N ASP A 150 0.95 13.44 -6.83
CA ASP A 150 2.01 13.57 -7.82
C ASP A 150 3.24 12.70 -7.52
N GLU A 151 3.54 12.49 -6.22
CA GLU A 151 4.63 11.62 -5.76
C GLU A 151 4.20 10.14 -5.68
N GLY A 152 2.95 9.80 -6.04
CA GLY A 152 2.45 8.43 -6.12
C GLY A 152 2.09 7.81 -4.78
N HIS A 153 1.86 8.62 -3.75
CA HIS A 153 1.28 8.14 -2.50
C HIS A 153 -0.21 7.82 -2.66
N VAL A 154 -0.72 6.90 -1.87
CA VAL A 154 -2.15 6.63 -1.77
C VAL A 154 -2.79 7.61 -0.77
N ILE A 155 -3.87 8.25 -1.19
CA ILE A 155 -4.66 9.13 -0.34
C ILE A 155 -5.94 8.39 0.04
N GLY A 156 -6.07 8.08 1.32
CA GLY A 156 -7.26 7.50 1.93
C GLY A 156 -8.08 8.54 2.68
N ASN A 157 -9.27 8.15 3.08
CA ASN A 157 -10.24 8.97 3.79
C ASN A 157 -10.16 8.73 5.31
N HIS A 158 -10.13 9.81 6.10
CA HIS A 158 -10.19 9.73 7.57
C HIS A 158 -11.35 10.53 8.14
N THR A 159 -12.48 10.60 7.40
CA THR A 159 -13.66 11.46 7.62
C THR A 159 -13.35 12.95 7.45
N TYR A 160 -14.36 13.80 7.55
CA TYR A 160 -14.16 15.23 7.42
C TYR A 160 -13.70 15.86 8.73
N SER A 161 -14.35 15.54 9.84
CA SER A 161 -14.09 16.15 11.17
C SER A 161 -13.49 15.19 12.20
N HIS A 162 -12.86 14.10 11.75
CA HIS A 162 -12.29 13.05 12.62
C HIS A 162 -13.30 12.49 13.64
N ILE A 163 -14.58 12.37 13.24
CA ILE A 163 -15.66 11.91 14.12
C ILE A 163 -15.70 10.40 14.23
N LYS A 164 -16.05 9.89 15.42
CA LYS A 164 -16.28 8.46 15.64
C LYS A 164 -17.54 7.99 14.94
N LEU A 165 -17.42 7.25 13.85
CA LEU A 165 -18.55 6.84 12.99
C LEU A 165 -19.63 6.03 13.72
N SER A 166 -19.28 5.24 14.73
CA SER A 166 -20.24 4.45 15.50
C SER A 166 -21.15 5.28 16.41
N GLY A 167 -20.87 6.58 16.58
CA GLY A 167 -21.64 7.49 17.44
C GLY A 167 -22.68 8.33 16.70
N ILE A 168 -22.77 8.24 15.37
CA ILE A 168 -23.64 9.05 14.51
C ILE A 168 -24.51 8.18 13.60
N THR A 169 -25.50 8.76 12.94
CA THR A 169 -26.33 8.04 11.94
C THR A 169 -25.52 7.67 10.69
N ASP A 170 -26.03 6.73 9.91
CA ASP A 170 -25.35 6.32 8.67
C ASP A 170 -25.32 7.46 7.64
N ALA A 171 -26.38 8.27 7.57
CA ALA A 171 -26.44 9.45 6.70
C ALA A 171 -25.38 10.51 7.07
N GLU A 172 -25.21 10.80 8.37
CA GLU A 172 -24.14 11.69 8.85
C GLU A 172 -22.76 11.13 8.55
N ALA A 173 -22.55 9.83 8.79
CA ALA A 173 -21.29 9.17 8.51
C ALA A 173 -20.95 9.20 7.00
N CYS A 174 -21.93 8.94 6.13
CA CYS A 174 -21.75 9.07 4.68
C CYS A 174 -21.42 10.52 4.29
N GLY A 175 -22.06 11.52 4.89
CA GLY A 175 -21.78 12.93 4.66
C GLY A 175 -20.34 13.32 5.04
N GLU A 176 -19.82 12.83 6.16
CA GLU A 176 -18.45 13.01 6.60
C GLU A 176 -17.43 12.45 5.59
N VAL A 177 -17.68 11.25 5.13
CA VAL A 177 -16.80 10.58 4.16
C VAL A 177 -16.86 11.24 2.79
N GLN A 178 -18.06 11.55 2.30
CA GLN A 178 -18.27 12.16 0.99
C GLN A 178 -17.65 13.56 0.88
N LYS A 179 -17.69 14.34 1.96
CA LYS A 179 -17.05 15.68 1.98
C LYS A 179 -15.55 15.58 1.74
N THR A 180 -14.88 14.68 2.43
CA THR A 180 -13.43 14.46 2.27
C THR A 180 -13.11 13.94 0.88
N ASP A 181 -13.86 12.94 0.39
CA ASP A 181 -13.68 12.40 -0.96
C ASP A 181 -13.83 13.48 -2.04
N ALA A 182 -14.84 14.34 -1.93
CA ALA A 182 -15.07 15.43 -2.86
C ALA A 182 -13.90 16.43 -2.89
N LEU A 183 -13.31 16.76 -1.73
CA LEU A 183 -12.15 17.64 -1.64
C LEU A 183 -10.92 17.01 -2.29
N VAL A 184 -10.61 15.75 -1.97
CA VAL A 184 -9.48 15.03 -2.58
C VAL A 184 -9.67 14.94 -4.08
N ARG A 185 -10.86 14.55 -4.55
CA ARG A 185 -11.19 14.46 -5.98
C ARG A 185 -11.05 15.78 -6.73
N ALA A 186 -11.47 16.88 -6.12
CA ALA A 186 -11.32 18.21 -6.71
C ALA A 186 -9.86 18.63 -6.87
N LEU A 187 -8.95 18.15 -6.01
CA LEU A 187 -7.54 18.51 -6.01
C LEU A 187 -6.68 17.60 -6.88
N THR A 188 -7.02 16.31 -6.99
CA THR A 188 -6.20 15.28 -7.63
C THR A 188 -6.82 14.67 -8.88
N GLY A 189 -8.09 14.93 -9.15
CA GLY A 189 -8.87 14.28 -10.22
C GLY A 189 -9.39 12.89 -9.87
N SER A 190 -8.95 12.28 -8.75
CA SER A 190 -9.35 10.95 -8.31
C SER A 190 -9.87 11.00 -6.88
N GLY A 191 -10.90 10.22 -6.58
CA GLY A 191 -11.42 10.08 -5.22
C GLY A 191 -10.62 9.09 -4.38
N THR A 192 -11.02 8.95 -3.12
CA THR A 192 -10.43 8.02 -2.16
C THR A 192 -11.04 6.63 -2.32
N GLU A 193 -10.22 5.59 -2.48
CA GLU A 193 -10.69 4.19 -2.54
C GLU A 193 -10.67 3.53 -1.15
N PHE A 194 -9.80 3.98 -0.27
CA PHE A 194 -9.60 3.44 1.07
C PHE A 194 -10.10 4.40 2.13
N ILE A 195 -10.63 3.84 3.21
CA ILE A 195 -11.03 4.59 4.40
C ILE A 195 -10.42 3.96 5.64
N ARG A 196 -9.84 4.78 6.49
CA ARG A 196 -9.54 4.38 7.87
C ARG A 196 -10.51 5.11 8.79
N PRO A 197 -11.42 4.39 9.47
CA PRO A 197 -12.37 5.03 10.36
C PRO A 197 -11.64 5.55 11.59
N PRO A 198 -11.90 6.80 12.05
CA PRO A 198 -11.33 7.31 13.29
C PRO A 198 -11.54 6.33 14.46
N PHE A 199 -10.50 6.19 15.30
CA PHE A 199 -10.48 5.25 16.45
C PHE A 199 -10.66 3.77 16.06
N GLY A 200 -10.49 3.40 14.78
CA GLY A 200 -10.77 2.04 14.28
C GLY A 200 -12.26 1.66 14.33
N SER A 201 -13.14 2.62 14.50
CA SER A 201 -14.57 2.40 14.75
C SER A 201 -15.38 2.32 13.47
N TRP A 202 -15.38 1.16 12.80
CA TRP A 202 -16.12 0.92 11.57
C TRP A 202 -17.56 0.43 11.84
N LYS A 203 -18.51 0.91 11.04
CA LYS A 203 -19.89 0.40 11.01
C LYS A 203 -20.10 -0.47 9.76
N LYS A 204 -20.48 -1.72 9.94
CA LYS A 204 -20.77 -2.63 8.82
C LYS A 204 -21.90 -2.17 7.92
N THR A 205 -22.86 -1.38 8.44
CA THR A 205 -24.00 -0.83 7.68
C THR A 205 -23.57 0.18 6.63
N LEU A 206 -22.47 0.90 6.83
CA LEU A 206 -21.94 1.87 5.88
C LEU A 206 -21.38 1.23 4.59
N GLU A 207 -21.10 -0.06 4.60
CA GLU A 207 -20.57 -0.77 3.42
C GLU A 207 -21.55 -0.81 2.25
N CYS A 208 -22.84 -0.58 2.48
CA CYS A 208 -23.87 -0.60 1.44
C CYS A 208 -23.90 0.70 0.63
N GLU A 209 -23.42 1.81 1.18
CA GLU A 209 -23.54 3.15 0.58
C GLU A 209 -22.20 3.71 0.10
N LEU A 210 -21.10 3.22 0.66
CA LEU A 210 -19.76 3.67 0.32
C LEU A 210 -18.99 2.54 -0.35
N GLU A 211 -18.59 2.70 -1.61
CA GLU A 211 -17.74 1.75 -2.33
C GLU A 211 -16.27 1.83 -1.86
N MET A 212 -16.02 2.16 -0.60
CA MET A 212 -14.69 2.28 -0.02
C MET A 212 -14.27 1.01 0.70
N ILE A 213 -12.97 0.78 0.74
CA ILE A 213 -12.34 -0.35 1.42
C ILE A 213 -11.86 0.12 2.79
N PRO A 214 -12.43 -0.39 3.90
CA PRO A 214 -11.93 -0.04 5.22
C PRO A 214 -10.57 -0.69 5.47
N VAL A 215 -9.61 0.10 5.92
CA VAL A 215 -8.25 -0.33 6.27
C VAL A 215 -7.97 0.00 7.72
N LEU A 216 -7.62 -0.99 8.51
CA LEU A 216 -7.11 -0.84 9.87
C LEU A 216 -5.58 -0.96 9.86
N TRP A 217 -4.99 -1.38 10.96
CA TRP A 217 -3.55 -1.53 11.13
C TRP A 217 -3.22 -2.79 11.93
N ASP A 218 -2.01 -3.25 11.77
CA ASP A 218 -1.46 -4.40 12.50
C ASP A 218 -0.54 -3.94 13.63
N VAL A 219 0.29 -2.91 13.39
CA VAL A 219 1.20 -2.33 14.37
C VAL A 219 0.77 -0.91 14.75
N ASP A 220 0.61 -0.66 16.05
CA ASP A 220 0.26 0.65 16.63
C ASP A 220 1.29 1.02 17.72
N PRO A 221 2.28 1.84 17.39
CA PRO A 221 3.31 2.23 18.35
C PRO A 221 2.84 3.26 19.37
N LEU A 222 1.57 3.69 19.30
CA LEU A 222 1.00 4.72 20.17
C LEU A 222 1.83 6.02 20.14
N ASP A 223 2.22 6.47 18.94
CA ASP A 223 3.11 7.59 18.69
C ASP A 223 2.52 8.93 19.16
N TRP A 224 1.19 9.06 19.14
CA TRP A 224 0.45 10.20 19.69
C TRP A 224 0.54 10.32 21.23
N THR A 225 0.96 9.27 21.94
CA THR A 225 1.09 9.26 23.41
C THR A 225 2.45 9.73 23.91
N THR A 226 3.45 9.86 23.06
CA THR A 226 4.82 10.19 23.44
C THR A 226 5.48 11.11 22.42
N LYS A 227 6.41 11.92 22.90
CA LYS A 227 7.29 12.73 22.05
C LYS A 227 8.69 12.11 21.88
N ASN A 228 8.89 10.90 22.37
CA ASN A 228 10.17 10.21 22.30
C ASN A 228 10.22 9.35 21.03
N THR A 229 10.89 9.87 20.02
CA THR A 229 11.12 9.21 18.72
C THR A 229 11.68 7.79 18.88
N GLY A 230 12.71 7.60 19.72
CA GLY A 230 13.33 6.28 19.93
C GLY A 230 12.37 5.24 20.50
N VAL A 231 11.44 5.64 21.40
CA VAL A 231 10.39 4.73 21.92
C VAL A 231 9.42 4.32 20.84
N ILE A 232 9.04 5.25 19.93
CA ILE A 232 8.15 4.94 18.80
C ILE A 232 8.83 3.94 17.86
N VAL A 233 10.08 4.23 17.47
CA VAL A 233 10.88 3.35 16.61
C VAL A 233 11.00 1.95 17.21
N GLN A 234 11.41 1.86 18.49
CA GLN A 234 11.56 0.58 19.17
C GLN A 234 10.27 -0.25 19.13
N ARG A 235 9.12 0.35 19.44
CA ARG A 235 7.82 -0.36 19.45
C ARG A 235 7.45 -0.92 18.06
N VAL A 236 7.73 -0.17 16.98
CA VAL A 236 7.46 -0.66 15.64
C VAL A 236 8.38 -1.82 15.31
N LEU A 237 9.69 -1.70 15.55
CA LEU A 237 10.67 -2.71 15.18
C LEU A 237 10.58 -4.00 16.01
N GLU A 238 10.03 -3.94 17.22
CA GLU A 238 9.77 -5.12 18.06
C GLU A 238 8.55 -5.93 17.58
N ASP A 239 7.54 -5.25 16.96
CA ASP A 239 6.25 -5.87 16.66
C ASP A 239 6.03 -6.14 15.16
N VAL A 240 6.81 -5.52 14.26
CA VAL A 240 6.56 -5.57 12.80
C VAL A 240 6.87 -6.94 12.21
N GLU A 241 5.91 -7.46 11.44
CA GLU A 241 6.04 -8.69 10.66
C GLU A 241 5.80 -8.42 9.16
N PRO A 242 6.29 -9.29 8.23
CA PRO A 242 5.97 -9.17 6.81
C PRO A 242 4.45 -9.18 6.55
N GLY A 243 3.97 -8.21 5.80
CA GLY A 243 2.56 -8.03 5.48
C GLY A 243 1.81 -7.08 6.39
N ASP A 244 2.49 -6.48 7.37
CA ASP A 244 1.86 -5.56 8.32
C ASP A 244 1.63 -4.17 7.76
N ILE A 245 0.57 -3.55 8.26
CA ILE A 245 0.23 -2.14 8.08
C ILE A 245 0.57 -1.41 9.39
N ILE A 246 1.50 -0.46 9.31
CA ILE A 246 1.99 0.31 10.45
C ILE A 246 1.21 1.62 10.53
N LEU A 247 0.59 1.90 11.68
CA LEU A 247 -0.09 3.16 11.98
C LEU A 247 0.89 4.16 12.58
N LEU A 248 0.93 5.35 11.99
CA LEU A 248 1.61 6.53 12.51
C LEU A 248 0.73 7.75 12.26
N HIS A 249 1.12 8.92 12.79
CA HIS A 249 0.41 10.17 12.58
C HIS A 249 1.36 11.25 12.06
N ASP A 250 1.04 11.88 10.95
CA ASP A 250 1.84 12.96 10.38
C ASP A 250 1.51 14.35 10.98
N PHE A 251 0.78 14.33 12.07
CA PHE A 251 0.39 15.51 12.85
C PHE A 251 1.38 15.89 13.97
N TYR A 252 2.39 15.03 14.24
CA TYR A 252 3.38 15.23 15.30
C TYR A 252 4.82 15.15 14.76
N GLY A 253 5.66 16.11 15.20
CA GLY A 253 7.06 16.15 14.75
C GLY A 253 7.86 14.90 15.16
N SER A 254 7.62 14.36 16.36
CA SER A 254 8.26 13.13 16.85
C SER A 254 7.85 11.89 16.06
N SER A 255 6.60 11.84 15.60
CA SER A 255 6.09 10.73 14.76
C SER A 255 6.73 10.76 13.38
N VAL A 256 6.89 11.96 12.80
CA VAL A 256 7.58 12.12 11.51
C VAL A 256 9.05 11.72 11.61
N ASP A 257 9.75 12.15 12.67
CA ASP A 257 11.14 11.73 12.89
C ASP A 257 11.25 10.20 13.05
N ALA A 258 10.33 9.59 13.82
CA ALA A 258 10.26 8.15 13.99
C ALA A 258 9.94 7.42 12.67
N ALA A 259 9.00 7.93 11.88
CA ALA A 259 8.62 7.33 10.60
C ALA A 259 9.81 7.23 9.64
N LEU A 260 10.62 8.27 9.53
CA LEU A 260 11.79 8.29 8.66
C LEU A 260 12.89 7.35 9.18
N GLU A 261 13.10 7.27 10.49
CA GLU A 261 14.04 6.33 11.09
C GLU A 261 13.56 4.87 10.94
N ILE A 262 12.28 4.58 11.15
CA ILE A 262 11.65 3.27 10.91
C ILE A 262 11.87 2.86 9.46
N ALA A 263 11.61 3.78 8.52
CA ALA A 263 11.80 3.53 7.10
C ALA A 263 13.26 3.12 6.79
N ASP A 264 14.23 3.86 7.30
CA ASP A 264 15.66 3.56 7.11
C ASP A 264 16.03 2.18 7.69
N GLN A 265 15.54 1.85 8.88
CA GLN A 265 15.85 0.59 9.54
C GLN A 265 15.18 -0.62 8.86
N LEU A 266 13.91 -0.48 8.40
CA LEU A 266 13.24 -1.55 7.67
C LEU A 266 13.86 -1.81 6.30
N LEU A 267 14.25 -0.75 5.57
CA LEU A 267 15.00 -0.89 4.32
C LEU A 267 16.34 -1.61 4.54
N ALA A 268 17.07 -1.26 5.61
CA ALA A 268 18.32 -1.92 5.97
C ALA A 268 18.15 -3.40 6.33
N GLN A 269 17.00 -3.79 6.85
CA GLN A 269 16.59 -5.18 7.12
C GLN A 269 16.08 -5.92 5.87
N GLY A 270 16.01 -5.25 4.71
CA GLY A 270 15.59 -5.85 3.45
C GLY A 270 14.07 -5.82 3.20
N TYR A 271 13.30 -5.12 4.00
CA TYR A 271 11.88 -4.89 3.72
C TYR A 271 11.69 -3.99 2.50
N GLU A 272 10.61 -4.22 1.77
CA GLU A 272 10.08 -3.31 0.76
C GLU A 272 8.93 -2.51 1.40
N LEU A 273 9.04 -1.18 1.37
CA LEU A 273 8.00 -0.28 1.86
C LEU A 273 7.04 0.04 0.72
N VAL A 274 5.80 -0.37 0.85
CA VAL A 274 4.78 -0.30 -0.20
C VAL A 274 3.55 0.48 0.27
N THR A 275 2.70 0.86 -0.66
CA THR A 275 1.39 1.44 -0.35
C THR A 275 0.39 0.36 0.05
N VAL A 276 -0.72 0.76 0.68
CA VAL A 276 -1.75 -0.18 1.15
C VAL A 276 -2.36 -0.99 0.01
N ASP A 277 -2.61 -0.38 -1.15
CA ASP A 277 -3.14 -1.07 -2.33
C ASP A 277 -2.15 -2.13 -2.86
N GLU A 278 -0.87 -1.82 -2.91
CA GLU A 278 0.18 -2.77 -3.29
C GLU A 278 0.33 -3.92 -2.28
N LEU A 279 0.05 -3.68 -1.00
CA LEU A 279 0.12 -4.71 0.04
C LEU A 279 -1.09 -5.64 0.06
N ILE A 280 -2.29 -5.08 -0.15
CA ILE A 280 -3.57 -5.79 0.02
C ILE A 280 -4.04 -6.44 -1.29
N LEU A 281 -3.70 -5.86 -2.45
CA LEU A 281 -4.27 -6.24 -3.76
C LEU A 281 -3.40 -7.20 -4.58
N ILE A 282 -2.37 -7.80 -3.99
CA ILE A 282 -1.50 -8.78 -4.68
C ILE A 282 -1.98 -10.21 -4.49
#